data_15898c1d39c4984b2de7a3f16fe5cb66
#
_entry.id   15898c1d39c4984b2de7a3f16fe5cb66
#
_cell.length_a   1.000
_cell.length_b   1.000
_cell.length_c   1.000
_cell.angle_alpha   90.00
_cell.angle_beta   90.00
_cell.angle_gamma   90.00
#
_symmetry.space_group_name_H-M   'P 1'
#
loop_
_entity.id
_entity.type
_entity.pdbx_description
1 polymer ?
#
loop_
_entity_poly.entity_id
_entity_poly.type
_entity_poly.pdbx_seq_one_letter_code
_entity_poly.pdbx_strand_id
1 'polypeptide(L)'
;MQRLVDALSSGPGYRRRRPSGAHGRGRHFNVPQLRGRISRRIAERNRRFNARFLPLGTYAGHQQGGGACDRLRFGLFRMSFNGCEVIAVYNALRWLGYDEDIRDIAYRFETNGALLLGGFGVRPDSIADYLESKTGADVRSYGPAAFSDYDSLFAGADAAVLTFWNSPDRWTIHTVMLRRLKNGKVRAFNMSPGRLYTDFDSIASLCSGPGRARVPISLILITDSGRSD
;
A
#
# COMPACT_ATOMS: atom_id res chain seq x y z
N MET A 1 -16.16 -10.45 -11.02
CA MET A 1 -15.13 -10.77 -10.03
C MET A 1 -13.82 -11.20 -10.69
N GLN A 2 -13.81 -12.12 -11.68
CA GLN A 2 -12.61 -12.55 -12.41
C GLN A 2 -11.81 -11.37 -12.99
N ARG A 3 -12.47 -10.39 -13.61
CA ARG A 3 -11.81 -9.18 -14.14
C ARG A 3 -11.10 -8.32 -13.10
N LEU A 4 -11.53 -8.35 -11.83
CA LEU A 4 -10.86 -7.65 -10.74
C LEU A 4 -9.59 -8.40 -10.31
N VAL A 5 -9.65 -9.73 -10.27
CA VAL A 5 -8.50 -10.59 -10.02
C VAL A 5 -7.45 -10.40 -11.09
N ASP A 6 -7.87 -10.39 -12.36
CA ASP A 6 -6.99 -10.20 -13.51
C ASP A 6 -6.33 -8.81 -13.51
N ALA A 7 -7.07 -7.76 -13.12
CA ALA A 7 -6.55 -6.39 -13.00
C ALA A 7 -5.51 -6.23 -11.87
N LEU A 8 -5.63 -7.02 -10.80
CA LEU A 8 -4.70 -7.00 -9.68
C LEU A 8 -3.49 -7.92 -9.88
N SER A 9 -3.65 -8.97 -10.71
CA SER A 9 -2.62 -9.99 -10.95
C SER A 9 -1.78 -9.74 -12.21
N SER A 10 -2.20 -8.85 -13.11
CA SER A 10 -1.57 -8.59 -14.42
C SER A 10 -0.62 -7.39 -14.45
N GLY A 11 0.00 -7.04 -13.32
CA GLY A 11 1.08 -6.06 -13.31
C GLY A 11 2.33 -6.63 -14.00
N PRO A 12 2.93 -5.94 -15.00
CA PRO A 12 4.16 -6.40 -15.62
C PRO A 12 5.28 -6.33 -14.59
N GLY A 13 5.83 -7.48 -14.25
CA GLY A 13 7.03 -7.63 -13.43
C GLY A 13 8.28 -7.19 -14.17
N TYR A 14 8.33 -5.96 -14.62
CA TYR A 14 9.57 -5.35 -15.10
C TYR A 14 9.41 -3.85 -15.30
N ARG A 15 10.13 -3.06 -14.54
CA ARG A 15 10.28 -1.63 -14.81
C ARG A 15 11.16 -1.48 -16.07
N ARG A 16 10.54 -1.15 -17.19
CA ARG A 16 11.29 -0.63 -18.35
C ARG A 16 11.89 0.71 -17.93
N ARG A 17 13.24 0.82 -17.89
CA ARG A 17 13.92 2.12 -17.93
C ARG A 17 13.34 2.86 -19.14
N ARG A 18 12.70 3.99 -18.91
CA ARG A 18 12.25 4.88 -19.98
C ARG A 18 13.53 5.43 -20.64
N PRO A 19 13.78 5.22 -21.93
CA PRO A 19 14.72 6.05 -22.65
C PRO A 19 14.15 7.46 -22.69
N SER A 20 14.96 8.44 -22.39
CA SER A 20 14.64 9.85 -22.57
C SER A 20 14.26 10.08 -24.04
N GLY A 21 13.02 10.44 -24.30
CA GLY A 21 12.52 10.87 -25.59
C GLY A 21 11.71 9.83 -26.37
N ALA A 22 10.44 9.65 -25.98
CA ALA A 22 9.36 9.31 -26.90
C ALA A 22 8.01 9.50 -26.19
N HIS A 23 7.21 10.44 -26.65
CA HIS A 23 5.81 10.60 -26.26
C HIS A 23 4.97 9.43 -26.82
N GLY A 24 4.95 8.31 -26.11
CA GLY A 24 4.04 7.21 -26.36
C GLY A 24 2.74 7.47 -25.57
N ARG A 25 1.65 7.87 -26.24
CA ARG A 25 0.30 7.93 -25.69
C ARG A 25 -0.11 6.52 -25.26
N GLY A 26 0.11 6.15 -24.01
CA GLY A 26 -0.54 5.01 -23.41
C GLY A 26 -2.05 5.27 -23.40
N ARG A 27 -2.83 4.34 -23.96
CA ARG A 27 -4.29 4.40 -23.91
C ARG A 27 -4.71 4.28 -22.43
N HIS A 28 -4.91 5.43 -21.78
CA HIS A 28 -5.61 5.48 -20.52
C HIS A 28 -7.05 5.01 -20.78
N PHE A 29 -7.48 4.00 -20.07
CA PHE A 29 -8.90 3.68 -20.00
C PHE A 29 -9.62 4.89 -19.43
N ASN A 30 -10.31 5.64 -20.30
CA ASN A 30 -11.14 6.77 -19.89
C ASN A 30 -12.31 6.24 -19.06
N VAL A 31 -12.14 6.25 -17.73
CA VAL A 31 -13.29 6.11 -16.82
C VAL A 31 -14.09 7.41 -16.92
N PRO A 32 -15.41 7.34 -17.18
CA PRO A 32 -16.21 8.54 -17.47
C PRO A 32 -16.04 9.64 -16.42
N GLN A 33 -15.90 10.89 -16.86
CA GLN A 33 -15.68 12.08 -16.03
C GLN A 33 -16.69 12.27 -14.88
N LEU A 34 -17.86 11.65 -14.97
CA LEU A 34 -18.90 11.68 -13.95
C LEU A 34 -18.44 10.99 -12.63
N ARG A 35 -17.66 9.91 -12.75
CA ARG A 35 -17.09 9.18 -11.58
C ARG A 35 -16.03 10.01 -10.85
N GLY A 36 -15.20 10.74 -11.58
CA GLY A 36 -14.20 11.63 -10.99
C GLY A 36 -14.80 12.75 -10.14
N ARG A 37 -15.92 13.34 -10.53
CA ARG A 37 -16.60 14.40 -9.75
C ARG A 37 -17.25 13.88 -8.48
N ILE A 38 -17.88 12.70 -8.51
CA ILE A 38 -18.49 12.07 -7.33
C ILE A 38 -17.39 11.68 -6.34
N SER A 39 -16.32 11.07 -6.81
CA SER A 39 -15.15 10.71 -6.00
C SER A 39 -14.53 11.93 -5.31
N ARG A 40 -14.35 13.04 -6.01
CA ARG A 40 -13.76 14.25 -5.44
C ARG A 40 -14.61 14.85 -4.31
N ARG A 41 -15.93 14.92 -4.47
CA ARG A 41 -16.83 15.40 -3.40
C ARG A 41 -16.78 14.51 -2.16
N ILE A 42 -16.71 13.20 -2.35
CA ILE A 42 -16.58 12.24 -1.26
C ILE A 42 -15.22 12.43 -0.58
N ALA A 43 -14.15 12.54 -1.34
CA ALA A 43 -12.80 12.75 -0.83
C ALA A 43 -12.70 14.04 0.01
N GLU A 44 -13.25 15.15 -0.47
CA GLU A 44 -13.28 16.42 0.27
C GLU A 44 -14.11 16.33 1.56
N ARG A 45 -15.24 15.61 1.52
CA ARG A 45 -16.04 15.35 2.71
C ARG A 45 -15.28 14.49 3.71
N ASN A 46 -14.61 13.44 3.23
CA ASN A 46 -13.81 12.56 4.07
C ASN A 46 -12.61 13.31 4.68
N ARG A 47 -11.92 14.13 3.90
CA ARG A 47 -10.80 14.96 4.39
C ARG A 47 -11.21 15.89 5.52
N ARG A 48 -12.37 16.57 5.38
CA ARG A 48 -12.94 17.44 6.44
C ARG A 48 -13.37 16.64 7.66
N PHE A 49 -13.96 15.45 7.46
CA PHE A 49 -14.37 14.59 8.56
C PHE A 49 -13.16 14.07 9.34
N ASN A 50 -12.13 13.61 8.63
CA ASN A 50 -10.92 13.04 9.22
C ASN A 50 -10.13 14.06 10.05
N ALA A 51 -10.21 15.35 9.71
CA ALA A 51 -9.58 16.43 10.44
C ALA A 51 -9.94 16.47 11.94
N ARG A 52 -11.10 15.92 12.31
CA ARG A 52 -11.58 15.87 13.71
C ARG A 52 -10.81 14.89 14.58
N PHE A 53 -10.05 13.98 13.99
CA PHE A 53 -9.37 12.88 14.68
C PHE A 53 -7.84 12.96 14.60
N LEU A 54 -7.31 14.07 14.12
CA LEU A 54 -5.88 14.32 13.98
C LEU A 54 -5.39 15.31 15.03
N PRO A 55 -4.10 15.28 15.37
CA PRO A 55 -3.01 14.47 14.80
C PRO A 55 -2.99 13.02 15.32
N LEU A 56 -2.48 12.08 14.50
CA LEU A 56 -2.32 10.66 14.85
C LEU A 56 -1.03 10.35 15.61
N GLY A 57 -0.19 11.33 15.86
CA GLY A 57 1.17 11.14 16.36
C GLY A 57 2.18 10.95 15.22
N THR A 58 3.46 10.83 15.59
CA THR A 58 4.58 10.96 14.65
C THR A 58 5.29 9.65 14.31
N TYR A 59 5.02 8.55 15.02
CA TYR A 59 5.72 7.30 14.77
C TYR A 59 4.92 6.34 13.89
N ALA A 60 5.60 5.45 13.18
CA ALA A 60 5.01 4.36 12.44
C ALA A 60 4.39 3.31 13.37
N GLY A 61 3.46 2.51 12.86
CA GLY A 61 2.85 1.42 13.61
C GLY A 61 1.35 1.55 13.80
N HIS A 62 0.72 2.50 13.09
CA HIS A 62 -0.75 2.54 13.05
C HIS A 62 -1.31 1.28 12.41
N GLN A 63 -2.48 0.87 12.87
CA GLN A 63 -3.13 -0.35 12.41
C GLN A 63 -4.63 -0.15 12.19
N GLN A 64 -5.17 -1.06 11.41
CA GLN A 64 -6.58 -1.24 11.15
C GLN A 64 -7.16 -2.25 12.15
N GLY A 65 -8.35 -2.00 12.66
CA GLY A 65 -8.98 -2.89 13.64
C GLY A 65 -8.44 -2.72 15.06
N GLY A 66 -8.92 -1.69 15.76
CA GLY A 66 -8.54 -1.36 17.14
C GLY A 66 -7.53 -0.20 17.27
N GLY A 67 -7.21 0.48 16.16
CA GLY A 67 -6.30 1.61 16.14
C GLY A 67 -6.97 2.99 16.03
N ALA A 68 -6.16 4.04 16.17
CA ALA A 68 -6.62 5.43 16.00
C ALA A 68 -7.16 5.71 14.59
N CYS A 69 -6.68 4.98 13.59
CA CYS A 69 -7.10 5.12 12.19
C CYS A 69 -8.52 4.60 11.92
N ASP A 70 -9.11 3.78 12.79
CA ASP A 70 -10.40 3.13 12.51
C ASP A 70 -11.56 4.10 12.33
N ARG A 71 -11.50 5.26 12.99
CA ARG A 71 -12.53 6.30 12.90
C ARG A 71 -12.46 7.11 11.61
N LEU A 72 -11.34 7.09 10.92
CA LEU A 72 -11.14 7.81 9.68
C LEU A 72 -12.02 7.22 8.57
N ARG A 73 -12.28 8.02 7.54
CA ARG A 73 -13.01 7.61 6.34
C ARG A 73 -12.08 7.53 5.15
N PHE A 74 -12.34 6.54 4.30
CA PHE A 74 -11.66 6.37 3.04
C PHE A 74 -12.62 5.80 1.99
N GLY A 75 -12.77 6.50 0.86
CA GLY A 75 -13.77 6.15 -0.13
C GLY A 75 -15.19 6.19 0.44
N LEU A 76 -15.94 5.13 0.24
CA LEU A 76 -17.32 4.98 0.72
C LEU A 76 -17.41 4.42 2.15
N PHE A 77 -16.29 3.98 2.75
CA PHE A 77 -16.28 3.22 3.99
C PHE A 77 -15.44 3.90 5.08
N ARG A 78 -15.29 3.22 6.21
CA ARG A 78 -14.33 3.57 7.25
C ARG A 78 -12.96 3.01 6.89
N MET A 79 -11.90 3.68 7.32
CA MET A 79 -10.51 3.24 7.17
C MET A 79 -10.30 1.83 7.75
N SER A 80 -11.02 1.46 8.81
CA SER A 80 -11.00 0.11 9.38
C SER A 80 -11.42 -0.99 8.40
N PHE A 81 -12.17 -0.67 7.37
CA PHE A 81 -12.64 -1.65 6.39
C PHE A 81 -11.74 -1.75 5.16
N ASN A 82 -11.34 -0.61 4.59
CA ASN A 82 -10.67 -0.57 3.28
C ASN A 82 -9.40 0.29 3.23
N GLY A 83 -8.86 0.68 4.37
CA GLY A 83 -7.74 1.63 4.44
C GLY A 83 -6.37 0.99 4.66
N CYS A 84 -6.21 -0.31 4.48
CA CYS A 84 -4.94 -0.99 4.74
C CYS A 84 -3.79 -0.42 3.90
N GLU A 85 -4.03 -0.03 2.66
CA GLU A 85 -3.02 0.58 1.79
C GLU A 85 -2.63 1.98 2.28
N VAL A 86 -3.61 2.80 2.69
CA VAL A 86 -3.35 4.14 3.24
C VAL A 86 -2.50 4.04 4.50
N ILE A 87 -2.85 3.11 5.39
CA ILE A 87 -2.13 2.87 6.65
C ILE A 87 -0.71 2.34 6.37
N ALA A 88 -0.55 1.41 5.42
CA ALA A 88 0.76 0.87 5.07
C ALA A 88 1.68 1.95 4.48
N VAL A 89 1.16 2.80 3.58
CA VAL A 89 1.90 3.93 3.01
C VAL A 89 2.26 4.95 4.09
N TYR A 90 1.31 5.31 4.96
CA TYR A 90 1.58 6.20 6.08
C TYR A 90 2.69 5.68 6.98
N ASN A 91 2.63 4.39 7.36
CA ASN A 91 3.65 3.76 8.19
C ASN A 91 5.03 3.73 7.48
N ALA A 92 5.06 3.46 6.17
CA ALA A 92 6.30 3.47 5.41
C ALA A 92 6.94 4.86 5.37
N LEU A 93 6.16 5.90 5.08
CA LEU A 93 6.64 7.28 5.06
C LEU A 93 7.16 7.71 6.44
N ARG A 94 6.41 7.42 7.51
CA ARG A 94 6.86 7.71 8.89
C ARG A 94 8.14 6.97 9.27
N TRP A 95 8.25 5.71 8.86
CA TRP A 95 9.47 4.92 9.09
C TRP A 95 10.68 5.52 8.39
N LEU A 96 10.50 6.02 7.17
CA LEU A 96 11.54 6.68 6.38
C LEU A 96 11.84 8.12 6.82
N GLY A 97 11.10 8.66 7.81
CA GLY A 97 11.30 10.01 8.34
C GLY A 97 10.51 11.11 7.63
N TYR A 98 9.61 10.75 6.72
CA TYR A 98 8.77 11.73 6.02
C TYR A 98 7.53 12.08 6.84
N ASP A 99 7.29 13.38 7.00
CA ASP A 99 6.12 13.92 7.71
C ASP A 99 4.97 14.16 6.74
N GLU A 100 4.14 13.14 6.52
CA GLU A 100 2.98 13.20 5.65
C GLU A 100 1.69 13.00 6.45
N ASP A 101 0.67 13.78 6.15
CA ASP A 101 -0.64 13.65 6.79
C ASP A 101 -1.43 12.49 6.15
N ILE A 102 -1.92 11.56 6.95
CA ILE A 102 -2.73 10.43 6.47
C ILE A 102 -3.96 10.88 5.68
N ARG A 103 -4.51 12.09 5.97
CA ARG A 103 -5.62 12.67 5.20
C ARG A 103 -5.22 12.96 3.76
N ASP A 104 -3.98 13.42 3.56
CA ASP A 104 -3.49 13.80 2.25
C ASP A 104 -3.18 12.56 1.43
N ILE A 105 -2.68 11.49 2.06
CA ILE A 105 -2.54 10.17 1.43
C ILE A 105 -3.92 9.66 0.97
N ALA A 106 -4.88 9.62 1.89
CA ALA A 106 -6.24 9.16 1.59
C ALA A 106 -6.88 9.99 0.47
N TYR A 107 -6.84 11.32 0.60
CA TYR A 107 -7.38 12.25 -0.40
C TYR A 107 -6.74 12.05 -1.78
N ARG A 108 -5.44 11.84 -1.83
CA ARG A 108 -4.73 11.59 -3.09
C ARG A 108 -5.20 10.31 -3.76
N PHE A 109 -5.33 9.22 -3.00
CA PHE A 109 -5.83 7.96 -3.55
C PHE A 109 -7.30 8.02 -3.97
N GLU A 110 -8.13 8.78 -3.26
CA GLU A 110 -9.52 9.00 -3.62
C GLU A 110 -9.69 9.82 -4.90
N THR A 111 -8.77 10.75 -5.18
CA THR A 111 -8.92 11.75 -6.27
C THR A 111 -8.17 11.42 -7.54
N ASN A 112 -7.12 10.60 -7.49
CA ASN A 112 -6.32 10.25 -8.66
C ASN A 112 -6.78 8.98 -9.40
N GLY A 113 -7.92 8.41 -8.99
CA GLY A 113 -8.47 7.18 -9.60
C GLY A 113 -7.78 5.90 -9.13
N ALA A 114 -6.95 5.96 -8.08
CA ALA A 114 -6.29 4.79 -7.53
C ALA A 114 -7.25 3.84 -6.80
N LEU A 115 -8.34 4.40 -6.24
CA LEU A 115 -9.31 3.64 -5.46
C LEU A 115 -10.18 2.76 -6.37
N LEU A 116 -10.15 1.46 -6.11
CA LEU A 116 -10.91 0.47 -6.88
C LEU A 116 -12.39 0.51 -6.49
N LEU A 117 -13.27 0.69 -7.48
CA LEU A 117 -14.74 0.66 -7.32
C LEU A 117 -15.29 1.47 -6.13
N GLY A 118 -14.58 2.52 -5.74
CA GLY A 118 -14.99 3.40 -4.64
C GLY A 118 -14.71 2.89 -3.22
N GLY A 119 -14.13 1.69 -3.06
CA GLY A 119 -13.87 1.19 -1.72
C GLY A 119 -13.25 -0.20 -1.58
N PHE A 120 -12.74 -0.79 -2.67
CA PHE A 120 -12.15 -2.13 -2.62
C PHE A 120 -10.62 -2.14 -2.66
N GLY A 121 -9.99 -1.16 -1.99
CA GLY A 121 -8.54 -1.05 -1.94
C GLY A 121 -7.96 -0.10 -2.98
N VAL A 122 -6.64 -0.03 -3.03
CA VAL A 122 -5.85 0.84 -3.91
C VAL A 122 -4.97 -0.02 -4.83
N ARG A 123 -4.84 0.40 -6.08
CA ARG A 123 -3.97 -0.30 -7.02
C ARG A 123 -2.50 -0.21 -6.58
N PRO A 124 -1.74 -1.33 -6.62
CA PRO A 124 -0.34 -1.34 -6.19
C PRO A 124 0.57 -0.35 -6.94
N ASP A 125 0.38 -0.18 -8.27
CA ASP A 125 1.12 0.79 -9.06
C ASP A 125 0.90 2.24 -8.58
N SER A 126 -0.32 2.59 -8.16
CA SER A 126 -0.61 3.90 -7.58
C SER A 126 0.05 4.11 -6.20
N ILE A 127 0.28 3.04 -5.45
CA ILE A 127 1.06 3.10 -4.20
C ILE A 127 2.52 3.40 -4.51
N ALA A 128 3.12 2.68 -5.47
CA ALA A 128 4.51 2.88 -5.87
C ALA A 128 4.74 4.31 -6.40
N ASP A 129 3.88 4.77 -7.32
CA ASP A 129 3.96 6.14 -7.86
C ASP A 129 3.85 7.21 -6.77
N TYR A 130 2.99 6.98 -5.77
CA TYR A 130 2.85 7.91 -4.66
C TYR A 130 4.11 7.95 -3.80
N LEU A 131 4.64 6.79 -3.40
CA LEU A 131 5.85 6.68 -2.58
C LEU A 131 7.05 7.32 -3.30
N GLU A 132 7.27 7.00 -4.58
CA GLU A 132 8.32 7.60 -5.39
C GLU A 132 8.19 9.14 -5.45
N SER A 133 6.97 9.64 -5.68
CA SER A 133 6.72 11.10 -5.76
C SER A 133 6.95 11.85 -4.45
N LYS A 134 6.79 11.17 -3.30
CA LYS A 134 6.92 11.77 -1.98
C LYS A 134 8.33 11.70 -1.42
N THR A 135 9.01 10.60 -1.69
CA THR A 135 10.33 10.35 -1.09
C THR A 135 11.49 10.67 -2.05
N GLY A 136 11.26 10.62 -3.35
CA GLY A 136 12.34 10.63 -4.34
C GLY A 136 13.20 9.36 -4.31
N ALA A 137 12.85 8.38 -3.47
CA ALA A 137 13.55 7.11 -3.31
C ALA A 137 13.42 6.23 -4.57
N ASP A 138 14.31 5.24 -4.70
CA ASP A 138 14.15 4.17 -5.70
C ASP A 138 13.03 3.23 -5.25
N VAL A 139 11.89 3.28 -5.95
CA VAL A 139 10.71 2.47 -5.65
C VAL A 139 10.51 1.44 -6.74
N ARG A 140 10.58 0.15 -6.37
CA ARG A 140 10.45 -0.98 -7.29
C ARG A 140 9.27 -1.86 -6.92
N SER A 141 8.46 -2.21 -7.93
CA SER A 141 7.29 -3.09 -7.75
C SER A 141 7.53 -4.45 -8.37
N TYR A 142 7.17 -5.50 -7.62
CA TYR A 142 7.29 -6.90 -8.03
C TYR A 142 5.93 -7.58 -7.92
N GLY A 143 5.54 -8.29 -8.98
CA GLY A 143 4.30 -9.08 -9.01
C GLY A 143 4.48 -10.46 -8.38
N PRO A 144 3.39 -11.26 -8.31
CA PRO A 144 3.38 -12.58 -7.68
C PRO A 144 4.33 -13.61 -8.33
N ALA A 145 4.71 -13.42 -9.58
CA ALA A 145 5.67 -14.30 -10.26
C ALA A 145 7.08 -14.25 -9.64
N ALA A 146 7.43 -13.16 -8.95
CA ALA A 146 8.71 -13.00 -8.25
C ALA A 146 8.64 -13.43 -6.77
N PHE A 147 7.59 -14.10 -6.33
CA PHE A 147 7.39 -14.40 -4.90
C PHE A 147 8.53 -15.21 -4.27
N SER A 148 9.11 -16.17 -5.02
CA SER A 148 10.28 -16.93 -4.57
C SER A 148 11.48 -16.06 -4.19
N ASP A 149 11.58 -14.87 -4.78
CA ASP A 149 12.71 -13.95 -4.63
C ASP A 149 12.42 -12.79 -3.68
N TYR A 150 11.20 -12.68 -3.13
CA TYR A 150 10.80 -11.54 -2.30
C TYR A 150 11.72 -11.29 -1.11
N ASP A 151 12.19 -12.35 -0.44
CA ASP A 151 13.07 -12.23 0.71
C ASP A 151 14.47 -11.71 0.31
N SER A 152 15.01 -12.19 -0.80
CA SER A 152 16.30 -11.72 -1.33
C SER A 152 16.21 -10.30 -1.89
N LEU A 153 15.14 -9.98 -2.59
CA LEU A 153 14.87 -8.64 -3.10
C LEU A 153 14.72 -7.61 -1.97
N PHE A 154 14.05 -8.00 -0.89
CA PHE A 154 13.85 -7.13 0.27
C PHE A 154 15.13 -6.93 1.09
N ALA A 155 16.16 -7.77 0.92
CA ALA A 155 17.39 -7.68 1.70
C ALA A 155 18.12 -6.33 1.57
N GLY A 156 17.99 -5.67 0.41
CA GLY A 156 18.62 -4.38 0.11
C GLY A 156 17.70 -3.16 0.19
N ALA A 157 16.49 -3.29 0.76
CA ALA A 157 15.54 -2.18 0.84
C ALA A 157 15.34 -1.72 2.30
N ASP A 158 15.06 -0.42 2.48
CA ASP A 158 14.82 0.20 3.79
C ASP A 158 13.43 -0.12 4.33
N ALA A 159 12.46 -0.21 3.43
CA ALA A 159 11.08 -0.56 3.74
C ALA A 159 10.44 -1.27 2.55
N ALA A 160 9.31 -1.95 2.83
CA ALA A 160 8.49 -2.50 1.76
C ALA A 160 6.98 -2.38 2.09
N VAL A 161 6.17 -2.41 1.03
CA VAL A 161 4.71 -2.55 1.14
C VAL A 161 4.32 -3.84 0.45
N LEU A 162 3.77 -4.78 1.21
CA LEU A 162 3.31 -6.08 0.72
C LEU A 162 1.79 -6.11 0.68
N THR A 163 1.25 -6.43 -0.49
CA THR A 163 -0.20 -6.67 -0.69
C THR A 163 -0.42 -8.14 -1.00
N PHE A 164 -1.41 -8.75 -0.35
CA PHE A 164 -1.72 -10.17 -0.50
C PHE A 164 -3.22 -10.44 -0.34
N TRP A 165 -3.68 -11.56 -0.89
CA TRP A 165 -4.97 -12.13 -0.55
C TRP A 165 -4.88 -12.74 0.84
N ASN A 166 -5.76 -12.32 1.74
CA ASN A 166 -5.74 -12.75 3.15
C ASN A 166 -6.37 -14.13 3.37
N SER A 167 -6.86 -14.74 2.29
CA SER A 167 -7.43 -16.09 2.29
C SER A 167 -7.19 -16.79 0.94
N PRO A 168 -7.11 -18.12 0.90
CA PRO A 168 -6.90 -18.87 -0.33
C PRO A 168 -7.99 -18.68 -1.39
N ASP A 169 -9.22 -18.42 -0.95
CA ASP A 169 -10.38 -18.15 -1.79
C ASP A 169 -10.41 -16.72 -2.37
N ARG A 170 -9.41 -15.89 -2.03
CA ARG A 170 -9.18 -14.55 -2.59
C ARG A 170 -10.33 -13.56 -2.39
N TRP A 171 -11.05 -13.64 -1.28
CA TRP A 171 -12.15 -12.73 -0.97
C TRP A 171 -11.73 -11.42 -0.31
N THR A 172 -10.62 -11.44 0.42
CA THR A 172 -10.15 -10.26 1.16
C THR A 172 -8.69 -9.95 0.81
N ILE A 173 -8.42 -8.69 0.48
CA ILE A 173 -7.07 -8.17 0.27
C ILE A 173 -6.59 -7.51 1.56
N HIS A 174 -5.32 -7.66 1.85
CA HIS A 174 -4.68 -6.91 2.92
C HIS A 174 -3.32 -6.37 2.47
N THR A 175 -2.98 -5.20 3.01
CA THR A 175 -1.73 -4.51 2.72
C THR A 175 -1.04 -4.14 4.01
N VAL A 176 0.25 -4.44 4.10
CA VAL A 176 1.08 -4.23 5.27
C VAL A 176 2.38 -3.52 4.90
N MET A 177 2.91 -2.73 5.82
CA MET A 177 4.27 -2.21 5.72
C MET A 177 5.23 -3.20 6.37
N LEU A 178 6.35 -3.45 5.71
CA LEU A 178 7.42 -4.32 6.18
C LEU A 178 8.70 -3.53 6.43
N ARG A 179 9.43 -3.96 7.47
CA ARG A 179 10.83 -3.57 7.65
C ARG A 179 11.67 -4.79 8.01
N ARG A 180 12.95 -4.76 7.67
CA ARG A 180 13.90 -5.77 8.11
C ARG A 180 14.47 -5.40 9.48
N LEU A 181 14.62 -6.39 10.34
CA LEU A 181 15.26 -6.24 11.64
C LEU A 181 16.74 -6.64 11.56
N LYS A 182 17.56 -6.15 12.50
CA LYS A 182 19.00 -6.49 12.59
C LYS A 182 19.26 -7.99 12.71
N ASN A 183 18.34 -8.75 13.30
CA ASN A 183 18.41 -10.21 13.40
C ASN A 183 17.93 -10.97 12.15
N GLY A 184 17.70 -10.27 11.03
CA GLY A 184 17.26 -10.85 9.78
C GLY A 184 15.74 -11.07 9.66
N LYS A 185 14.99 -10.98 10.74
CA LYS A 185 13.52 -11.12 10.73
C LYS A 185 12.83 -9.97 10.00
N VAL A 186 11.62 -10.24 9.56
CA VAL A 186 10.73 -9.27 8.91
C VAL A 186 9.65 -8.83 9.91
N ARG A 187 9.57 -7.55 10.18
CA ARG A 187 8.51 -6.95 10.98
C ARG A 187 7.43 -6.40 10.07
N ALA A 188 6.20 -6.89 10.25
CA ALA A 188 5.02 -6.45 9.52
C ALA A 188 4.13 -5.58 10.42
N PHE A 189 3.81 -4.37 9.97
CA PHE A 189 2.88 -3.46 10.61
C PHE A 189 1.50 -3.58 9.98
N ASN A 190 0.45 -3.36 10.76
CA ASN A 190 -0.94 -3.53 10.31
C ASN A 190 -1.32 -4.99 9.99
N MET A 191 -0.70 -5.94 10.67
CA MET A 191 -0.87 -7.38 10.37
C MET A 191 -2.07 -8.00 11.08
N SER A 192 -2.34 -7.57 12.31
CA SER A 192 -3.38 -8.15 13.16
C SER A 192 -4.02 -7.09 14.05
N PRO A 193 -5.34 -7.13 14.25
CA PRO A 193 -6.03 -6.23 15.17
C PRO A 193 -5.41 -6.29 16.59
N GLY A 194 -5.30 -5.14 17.25
CA GLY A 194 -4.79 -5.03 18.62
C GLY A 194 -3.26 -5.19 18.76
N ARG A 195 -2.51 -5.40 17.68
CA ARG A 195 -1.04 -5.49 17.68
C ARG A 195 -0.44 -4.46 16.75
N LEU A 196 0.54 -3.70 17.23
CA LEU A 196 1.25 -2.73 16.40
C LEU A 196 2.01 -3.41 15.26
N TYR A 197 2.64 -4.55 15.55
CA TYR A 197 3.41 -5.33 14.58
C TYR A 197 3.41 -6.82 14.93
N THR A 198 3.83 -7.61 13.97
CA THR A 198 4.12 -9.04 14.11
C THR A 198 5.44 -9.34 13.41
N ASP A 199 6.32 -10.11 14.05
CA ASP A 199 7.61 -10.49 13.49
C ASP A 199 7.52 -11.89 12.86
N PHE A 200 8.15 -12.05 11.70
CA PHE A 200 8.22 -13.28 10.91
C PHE A 200 9.68 -13.57 10.56
N ASP A 201 10.01 -14.83 10.33
CA ASP A 201 11.36 -15.21 9.93
C ASP A 201 11.67 -14.76 8.49
N SER A 202 10.64 -14.65 7.63
CA SER A 202 10.76 -14.24 6.24
C SER A 202 9.41 -13.75 5.69
N ILE A 203 9.38 -13.16 4.49
CA ILE A 203 8.14 -12.86 3.76
C ILE A 203 7.44 -14.18 3.39
N ALA A 204 8.20 -15.21 3.03
CA ALA A 204 7.64 -16.52 2.76
C ALA A 204 6.90 -17.10 3.99
N SER A 205 7.48 -16.98 5.20
CA SER A 205 6.82 -17.44 6.44
C SER A 205 5.59 -16.60 6.80
N LEU A 206 5.61 -15.30 6.50
CA LEU A 206 4.42 -14.45 6.62
C LEU A 206 3.27 -14.95 5.77
N CYS A 207 3.56 -15.39 4.55
CA CYS A 207 2.55 -15.85 3.61
C CYS A 207 2.09 -17.31 3.86
N SER A 208 2.95 -18.15 4.43
CA SER A 208 2.72 -19.58 4.64
C SER A 208 2.23 -19.95 6.05
N GLY A 209 1.86 -18.97 6.88
CA GLY A 209 1.50 -19.21 8.28
C GLY A 209 0.37 -20.24 8.48
N PRO A 210 0.40 -20.99 9.59
CA PRO A 210 -0.56 -22.06 9.85
C PRO A 210 -2.01 -21.55 9.85
N GLY A 211 -2.88 -22.24 9.11
CA GLY A 211 -4.32 -21.97 9.02
C GLY A 211 -4.74 -20.86 8.08
N ARG A 212 -3.81 -20.14 7.43
CA ARG A 212 -4.14 -19.07 6.45
C ARG A 212 -3.03 -18.96 5.41
N ALA A 213 -3.15 -19.66 4.31
CA ALA A 213 -2.29 -19.41 3.16
C ALA A 213 -2.64 -18.02 2.58
N ARG A 214 -1.69 -17.09 2.64
CA ARG A 214 -1.79 -15.77 2.01
C ARG A 214 -1.16 -15.87 0.64
N VAL A 215 -1.86 -15.34 -0.36
CA VAL A 215 -1.37 -15.36 -1.74
C VAL A 215 -0.87 -13.95 -2.10
N PRO A 216 0.44 -13.75 -2.32
CA PRO A 216 0.99 -12.45 -2.67
C PRO A 216 0.36 -11.88 -3.95
N ILE A 217 0.15 -10.57 -3.97
CA ILE A 217 -0.30 -9.79 -5.12
C ILE A 217 0.84 -8.92 -5.61
N SER A 218 1.50 -8.19 -4.70
CA SER A 218 2.62 -7.31 -5.04
C SER A 218 3.51 -7.06 -3.83
N LEU A 219 4.80 -6.86 -4.12
CA LEU A 219 5.79 -6.31 -3.19
C LEU A 219 6.33 -5.02 -3.79
N ILE A 220 6.25 -3.94 -3.04
CA ILE A 220 6.82 -2.64 -3.40
C ILE A 220 7.99 -2.39 -2.46
N LEU A 221 9.18 -2.30 -2.99
CA LEU A 221 10.42 -2.01 -2.26
C LEU A 221 10.73 -0.53 -2.32
N ILE A 222 11.23 0.01 -1.22
CA ILE A 222 11.63 1.41 -1.10
C ILE A 222 13.07 1.42 -0.62
N THR A 223 13.97 2.00 -1.43
CA THR A 223 15.38 2.20 -1.09
C THR A 223 15.67 3.70 -1.10
N ASP A 224 15.90 4.26 0.07
CA ASP A 224 16.15 5.68 0.25
C ASP A 224 17.67 5.92 0.33
N SER A 225 18.25 6.34 -0.80
CA SER A 225 19.69 6.61 -0.89
C SER A 225 20.17 7.81 -0.05
N GLY A 226 19.25 8.58 0.51
CA GLY A 226 19.56 9.71 1.40
C GLY A 226 19.70 9.32 2.88
N ARG A 227 19.36 8.09 3.25
CA ARG A 227 19.46 7.59 4.60
C ARG A 227 20.83 6.96 4.83
N SER A 228 21.78 7.75 5.29
CA SER A 228 23.02 7.22 5.89
C SER A 228 22.66 6.63 7.26
N ASP A 229 22.93 5.34 7.48
CA ASP A 229 22.81 4.66 8.78
C ASP A 229 23.63 5.32 9.90
#